data_197a39fae442bbc3a602a77af3b2facb
#
_entry.id   197a39fae442bbc3a602a77af3b2facb
#
_cell.length_a   1.000
_cell.length_b   1.000
_cell.length_c   1.000
_cell.angle_alpha   90.00
_cell.angle_beta   90.00
_cell.angle_gamma   90.00
#
_symmetry.space_group_name_H-M   'P 1'
#
loop_
_entity.id
_entity.type
_entity.pdbx_description
1 polymer ?
#
loop_
_entity_poly.entity_id
_entity_poly.type
_entity_poly.pdbx_seq_one_letter_code
_entity_poly.pdbx_strand_id
1 'polypeptide(L)'
;PSPNVRQAEYFLATDRSLAPENDRPQGVCEHSSPPDVGMASGKWCGYSKPGDAPLDKRRDDAGSLTFETAPLGEALDIAGDAQVMLDLEVDRPVAQLAVRISDVHPDGRATRVTFGVLNLTHRDGHEHPEPLEPGRRTTIRVPMKHVAQRFRPGHRLRLAISTNYFPMIWPAPQRVTIRLHTEASRLILPVRGPAPEDTGLRPFEEAQGAPPLAKDVLEDPEEYWEIVEDARTGAMEMRLADGGGRVHFHDNDLVTYSQGSESYRIGPAELTSATGRTRWRYEM
;
A
#
# COMPACT_ATOMS: atom_id res chain seq x y z
N PRO A 1 -2.29 0.83 25.13
CA PRO A 1 -0.95 1.01 24.59
C PRO A 1 0.05 0.21 25.42
N SER A 2 0.97 -0.52 24.77
CA SER A 2 2.03 -1.21 25.50
C SER A 2 3.02 -0.18 26.06
N PRO A 3 3.48 -0.30 27.31
CA PRO A 3 4.45 0.63 27.90
C PRO A 3 5.81 0.61 27.18
N ASN A 4 6.07 -0.44 26.41
CA ASN A 4 7.32 -0.63 25.65
C ASN A 4 7.27 -0.03 24.25
N VAL A 5 6.15 0.62 23.85
CA VAL A 5 6.01 1.29 22.55
C VAL A 5 6.10 2.79 22.76
N ARG A 6 7.08 3.42 22.09
CA ARG A 6 7.26 4.87 22.06
C ARG A 6 7.04 5.40 20.65
N GLN A 7 6.57 6.62 20.51
CA GLN A 7 6.52 7.30 19.23
C GLN A 7 7.93 7.82 18.90
N ALA A 8 8.42 7.48 17.72
CA ALA A 8 9.67 8.00 17.18
C ALA A 8 9.38 8.79 15.90
N GLU A 9 9.96 9.97 15.80
CA GLU A 9 9.82 10.83 14.63
C GLU A 9 11.00 10.63 13.69
N TYR A 10 10.72 10.61 12.39
CA TYR A 10 11.70 10.60 11.31
C TYR A 10 11.39 11.77 10.38
N PHE A 11 12.36 12.63 10.18
CA PHE A 11 12.22 13.84 9.38
C PHE A 11 12.56 13.57 7.91
N LEU A 12 11.80 14.19 7.03
CA LEU A 12 11.99 14.13 5.59
C LEU A 12 12.96 15.24 5.16
N ALA A 13 13.76 14.97 4.13
CA ALA A 13 14.72 15.96 3.61
C ALA A 13 14.69 16.04 2.08
N THR A 14 15.19 17.15 1.51
CA THR A 14 15.20 17.35 0.05
C THR A 14 16.16 16.41 -0.69
N ASP A 15 17.15 15.88 -0.01
CA ASP A 15 18.06 14.85 -0.54
C ASP A 15 17.46 13.43 -0.53
N ARG A 16 16.16 13.32 -0.19
CA ARG A 16 15.40 12.06 -0.08
C ARG A 16 15.82 11.18 1.10
N SER A 17 16.58 11.69 2.02
CA SER A 17 16.88 10.99 3.27
C SER A 17 15.68 11.05 4.24
N LEU A 18 15.62 10.04 5.12
CA LEU A 18 14.68 9.90 6.21
C LEU A 18 15.50 9.59 7.48
N ALA A 19 15.51 10.49 8.45
CA ALA A 19 16.36 10.37 9.63
C ALA A 19 15.65 10.83 10.91
N PRO A 20 16.03 10.30 12.09
CA PRO A 20 15.50 10.76 13.37
C PRO A 20 15.98 12.18 13.74
N GLU A 21 17.09 12.63 13.18
CA GLU A 21 17.62 13.99 13.35
C GLU A 21 17.11 14.91 12.26
N ASN A 22 16.74 16.13 12.62
CA ASN A 22 16.30 17.16 11.67
C ASN A 22 17.46 18.10 11.27
N ASP A 23 18.59 17.52 10.88
CA ASP A 23 19.82 18.23 10.48
C ASP A 23 20.10 18.14 8.97
N ARG A 24 19.18 17.56 8.21
CA ARG A 24 19.29 17.35 6.77
C ARG A 24 18.76 18.54 5.97
N PRO A 25 19.12 18.65 4.68
CA PRO A 25 18.65 19.74 3.83
C PRO A 25 17.12 19.83 3.79
N GLN A 26 16.59 21.00 4.08
CA GLN A 26 15.17 21.28 4.12
C GLN A 26 14.74 22.13 2.93
N GLY A 27 13.47 22.04 2.53
CA GLY A 27 12.89 22.80 1.43
C GLY A 27 11.65 22.14 0.85
N VAL A 28 11.41 22.37 -0.43
CA VAL A 28 10.21 21.89 -1.14
C VAL A 28 10.57 20.77 -2.10
N CYS A 29 9.82 19.66 -2.00
CA CYS A 29 9.84 18.57 -2.97
C CYS A 29 8.55 18.59 -3.79
N GLU A 30 8.66 18.83 -5.10
CA GLU A 30 7.52 18.75 -6.01
C GLU A 30 7.37 17.35 -6.58
N HIS A 31 6.13 16.84 -6.67
CA HIS A 31 5.85 15.52 -7.20
C HIS A 31 4.44 15.37 -7.77
N SER A 32 4.34 14.59 -8.84
CA SER A 32 3.08 14.15 -9.44
C SER A 32 3.23 12.72 -9.93
N SER A 33 2.50 11.79 -9.33
CA SER A 33 2.60 10.37 -9.68
C SER A 33 2.02 10.08 -11.07
N PRO A 34 2.67 9.23 -11.88
CA PRO A 34 2.08 8.70 -13.10
C PRO A 34 0.86 7.80 -12.81
N PRO A 35 -0.05 7.62 -13.78
CA PRO A 35 -1.29 6.87 -13.60
C PRO A 35 -1.12 5.39 -13.24
N ASP A 36 -0.01 4.77 -13.60
CA ASP A 36 0.29 3.36 -13.37
C ASP A 36 0.85 3.04 -11.97
N VAL A 37 1.10 4.06 -11.14
CA VAL A 37 1.44 3.84 -9.74
C VAL A 37 0.27 3.21 -9.00
N GLY A 38 0.52 2.02 -8.43
CA GLY A 38 -0.48 1.19 -7.76
C GLY A 38 -0.74 -0.14 -8.47
N MET A 39 -0.27 -0.33 -9.71
CA MET A 39 -0.44 -1.60 -10.43
C MET A 39 0.22 -2.80 -9.70
N ALA A 40 1.24 -2.55 -8.88
CA ALA A 40 1.87 -3.56 -8.04
C ALA A 40 1.30 -3.60 -6.59
N SER A 41 0.13 -3.01 -6.34
CA SER A 41 -0.43 -2.84 -4.98
C SER A 41 -0.90 -4.13 -4.33
N GLY A 42 -1.23 -5.17 -5.08
CA GLY A 42 -1.99 -6.31 -4.60
C GLY A 42 -3.46 -5.94 -4.35
N LYS A 43 -4.23 -6.85 -3.79
CA LYS A 43 -5.63 -6.60 -3.40
C LYS A 43 -5.72 -5.77 -2.11
N TRP A 44 -6.79 -4.99 -1.98
CA TRP A 44 -7.11 -4.29 -0.73
C TRP A 44 -7.28 -5.26 0.44
N CYS A 45 -8.00 -6.35 0.20
CA CYS A 45 -8.20 -7.45 1.12
C CYS A 45 -7.82 -8.76 0.42
N GLY A 46 -6.64 -9.27 0.75
CA GLY A 46 -6.16 -10.53 0.19
C GLY A 46 -6.74 -11.75 0.92
N TYR A 47 -6.91 -12.84 0.20
CA TYR A 47 -7.39 -14.12 0.72
C TYR A 47 -6.26 -15.18 0.76
N SER A 48 -5.01 -14.73 0.77
CA SER A 48 -3.80 -15.59 0.81
C SER A 48 -3.60 -16.44 -0.45
N LYS A 49 -4.21 -16.04 -1.56
CA LYS A 49 -3.93 -16.65 -2.87
C LYS A 49 -2.67 -16.04 -3.50
N PRO A 50 -1.99 -16.76 -4.39
CA PRO A 50 -0.95 -16.19 -5.23
C PRO A 50 -1.46 -14.93 -5.95
N GLY A 51 -0.66 -13.85 -5.93
CA GLY A 51 -1.04 -12.58 -6.55
C GLY A 51 -1.85 -11.61 -5.65
N ASP A 52 -2.49 -12.08 -4.57
CA ASP A 52 -3.21 -11.22 -3.64
C ASP A 52 -2.28 -10.26 -2.88
N ALA A 53 -1.08 -10.74 -2.56
CA ALA A 53 -0.08 -9.94 -1.88
C ALA A 53 0.51 -8.86 -2.79
N PRO A 54 0.96 -7.73 -2.23
CA PRO A 54 1.65 -6.72 -3.01
C PRO A 54 2.94 -7.28 -3.61
N LEU A 55 3.17 -6.94 -4.87
CA LEU A 55 4.42 -7.23 -5.56
C LEU A 55 5.57 -6.38 -5.02
N ASP A 56 6.79 -6.59 -5.53
CA ASP A 56 7.95 -5.75 -5.25
C ASP A 56 7.62 -4.27 -5.51
N LYS A 57 7.84 -3.43 -4.51
CA LYS A 57 7.42 -2.03 -4.55
C LYS A 57 8.30 -1.15 -5.41
N ARG A 58 9.46 -1.61 -5.90
CA ARG A 58 10.33 -0.82 -6.77
C ARG A 58 9.60 -0.22 -7.97
N ARG A 59 8.60 -0.93 -8.52
CA ARG A 59 7.77 -0.43 -9.63
C ARG A 59 6.95 0.79 -9.19
N ASP A 60 6.18 0.67 -8.12
CA ASP A 60 5.34 1.76 -7.61
C ASP A 60 6.20 2.91 -7.06
N ASP A 61 7.34 2.58 -6.44
CA ASP A 61 8.24 3.57 -5.83
C ASP A 61 8.95 4.44 -6.89
N ALA A 62 9.20 3.90 -8.09
CA ALA A 62 9.76 4.68 -9.20
C ALA A 62 8.88 5.86 -9.63
N GLY A 63 7.55 5.74 -9.45
CA GLY A 63 6.60 6.81 -9.71
C GLY A 63 6.10 7.54 -8.45
N SER A 64 6.81 7.43 -7.34
CA SER A 64 6.44 7.99 -6.04
C SER A 64 7.52 8.94 -5.52
N LEU A 65 7.13 9.85 -4.64
CA LEU A 65 8.05 10.65 -3.85
C LEU A 65 8.56 9.78 -2.69
N THR A 66 9.81 9.33 -2.75
CA THR A 66 10.38 8.40 -1.77
C THR A 66 11.39 9.07 -0.86
N PHE A 67 11.41 8.64 0.42
CA PHE A 67 12.39 9.00 1.44
C PHE A 67 12.88 7.74 2.11
N GLU A 68 14.19 7.64 2.39
CA GLU A 68 14.79 6.39 2.82
C GLU A 68 15.83 6.61 3.93
N THR A 69 15.84 5.72 4.92
CA THR A 69 16.91 5.74 5.94
C THR A 69 18.22 5.25 5.35
N ALA A 70 19.33 5.58 6.00
CA ALA A 70 20.55 4.82 5.84
C ALA A 70 20.29 3.33 6.21
N PRO A 71 21.15 2.39 5.77
CA PRO A 71 21.08 1.02 6.25
C PRO A 71 21.06 0.98 7.77
N LEU A 72 20.11 0.27 8.35
CA LEU A 72 19.95 0.16 9.79
C LEU A 72 21.15 -0.59 10.41
N GLY A 73 21.76 -0.01 11.42
CA GLY A 73 22.86 -0.66 12.16
C GLY A 73 22.33 -1.76 13.10
N GLU A 74 21.13 -1.59 13.60
CA GLU A 74 20.44 -2.51 14.51
C GLU A 74 19.03 -2.80 14.01
N ALA A 75 18.39 -3.84 14.57
CA ALA A 75 17.01 -4.15 14.26
C ALA A 75 16.10 -3.04 14.79
N LEU A 76 15.11 -2.65 13.97
CA LEU A 76 14.05 -1.71 14.35
C LEU A 76 12.72 -2.46 14.41
N ASP A 77 12.15 -2.59 15.60
CA ASP A 77 10.83 -3.17 15.81
C ASP A 77 9.78 -2.08 15.90
N ILE A 78 8.71 -2.21 15.13
CA ILE A 78 7.53 -1.35 15.23
C ILE A 78 6.30 -2.19 15.56
N ALA A 79 5.40 -1.65 16.41
CA ALA A 79 4.15 -2.33 16.77
C ALA A 79 3.07 -1.30 17.10
N GLY A 80 2.06 -1.18 16.24
CA GLY A 80 0.93 -0.25 16.41
C GLY A 80 0.67 0.60 15.17
N ASP A 81 0.33 1.87 15.38
CA ASP A 81 -0.12 2.79 14.34
C ASP A 81 1.01 3.71 13.88
N ALA A 82 1.48 3.49 12.67
CA ALA A 82 2.31 4.45 11.98
C ALA A 82 1.45 5.55 11.36
N GLN A 83 1.99 6.77 11.25
CA GLN A 83 1.32 7.88 10.59
C GLN A 83 2.35 8.85 10.01
N VAL A 84 1.94 9.59 8.99
CA VAL A 84 2.72 10.73 8.50
C VAL A 84 1.99 12.03 8.78
N MET A 85 2.75 13.05 9.13
CA MET A 85 2.33 14.45 9.13
C MET A 85 3.03 15.11 7.94
N LEU A 86 2.25 15.58 6.98
CA LEU A 86 2.75 16.18 5.75
C LEU A 86 2.26 17.64 5.68
N ASP A 87 3.17 18.53 5.47
CA ASP A 87 2.86 19.93 5.21
C ASP A 87 3.05 20.17 3.70
N LEU A 88 1.96 20.40 3.00
CA LEU A 88 1.97 20.41 1.54
C LEU A 88 0.97 21.41 0.93
N GLU A 89 1.22 21.74 -0.31
CA GLU A 89 0.32 22.42 -1.22
C GLU A 89 -0.10 21.45 -2.32
N VAL A 90 -1.30 21.64 -2.86
CA VAL A 90 -1.79 20.90 -4.05
C VAL A 90 -2.18 21.91 -5.13
N ASP A 91 -2.11 21.50 -6.39
CA ASP A 91 -2.50 22.34 -7.55
C ASP A 91 -3.97 22.13 -7.98
N ARG A 92 -4.72 21.28 -7.28
CA ARG A 92 -6.11 20.93 -7.59
C ARG A 92 -6.98 20.87 -6.35
N PRO A 93 -8.29 21.20 -6.48
CA PRO A 93 -9.21 21.20 -5.33
C PRO A 93 -9.55 19.79 -4.84
N VAL A 94 -9.37 18.77 -5.66
CA VAL A 94 -9.59 17.35 -5.31
C VAL A 94 -8.27 16.62 -5.51
N ALA A 95 -7.75 16.07 -4.44
CA ALA A 95 -6.49 15.34 -4.41
C ALA A 95 -6.59 14.15 -3.45
N GLN A 96 -5.72 13.17 -3.64
CA GLN A 96 -5.59 12.04 -2.75
C GLN A 96 -4.12 11.68 -2.57
N LEU A 97 -3.82 11.03 -1.47
CA LEU A 97 -2.50 10.49 -1.18
C LEU A 97 -2.60 9.01 -0.85
N ALA A 98 -1.65 8.26 -1.36
CA ALA A 98 -1.32 6.93 -0.86
C ALA A 98 0.11 6.97 -0.30
N VAL A 99 0.21 6.59 0.97
CA VAL A 99 1.47 6.60 1.72
C VAL A 99 1.82 5.17 2.09
N ARG A 100 3.05 4.76 1.85
CA ARG A 100 3.51 3.38 2.11
C ARG A 100 4.80 3.38 2.89
N ILE A 101 4.91 2.44 3.83
CA ILE A 101 6.18 2.06 4.43
C ILE A 101 6.60 0.73 3.81
N SER A 102 7.84 0.65 3.36
CA SER A 102 8.45 -0.56 2.82
C SER A 102 9.73 -0.90 3.56
N ASP A 103 9.97 -2.20 3.72
CA ASP A 103 11.24 -2.77 4.12
C ASP A 103 12.08 -2.99 2.87
N VAL A 104 13.16 -2.24 2.73
CA VAL A 104 14.08 -2.34 1.60
C VAL A 104 15.24 -3.24 1.99
N HIS A 105 15.31 -4.39 1.35
CA HIS A 105 16.33 -5.40 1.56
C HIS A 105 17.70 -4.95 1.01
N PRO A 106 18.81 -5.54 1.45
CA PRO A 106 20.14 -5.22 0.92
C PRO A 106 20.28 -5.42 -0.60
N ASP A 107 19.50 -6.33 -1.20
CA ASP A 107 19.45 -6.57 -2.64
C ASP A 107 18.59 -5.54 -3.41
N GLY A 108 18.02 -4.56 -2.70
CA GLY A 108 17.18 -3.51 -3.25
C GLY A 108 15.70 -3.87 -3.40
N ARG A 109 15.31 -5.12 -3.19
CA ARG A 109 13.89 -5.53 -3.18
C ARG A 109 13.14 -4.81 -2.06
N ALA A 110 11.95 -4.31 -2.35
CA ALA A 110 11.15 -3.54 -1.41
C ALA A 110 9.83 -4.25 -1.10
N THR A 111 9.62 -4.62 0.16
CA THR A 111 8.42 -5.29 0.65
C THR A 111 7.54 -4.30 1.40
N ARG A 112 6.26 -4.17 1.01
CA ARG A 112 5.32 -3.30 1.72
C ARG A 112 5.07 -3.81 3.14
N VAL A 113 5.26 -2.94 4.11
CA VAL A 113 5.02 -3.19 5.55
C VAL A 113 3.63 -2.71 5.96
N THR A 114 3.32 -1.46 5.67
CA THR A 114 2.00 -0.88 5.92
C THR A 114 1.72 0.25 4.94
N PHE A 115 0.47 0.70 4.89
CA PHE A 115 0.06 1.81 4.05
C PHE A 115 -1.15 2.52 4.62
N GLY A 116 -1.34 3.77 4.19
CA GLY A 116 -2.53 4.58 4.42
C GLY A 116 -2.92 5.29 3.14
N VAL A 117 -4.21 5.54 2.97
CA VAL A 117 -4.76 6.32 1.87
C VAL A 117 -5.71 7.37 2.41
N LEU A 118 -5.70 8.54 1.80
CA LEU A 118 -6.57 9.63 2.20
C LEU A 118 -6.99 10.44 0.96
N ASN A 119 -8.30 10.58 0.77
CA ASN A 119 -8.83 11.66 -0.04
C ASN A 119 -8.71 12.95 0.77
N LEU A 120 -7.94 13.91 0.27
CA LEU A 120 -7.61 15.13 1.03
C LEU A 120 -8.82 16.06 1.25
N THR A 121 -9.92 15.85 0.52
CA THR A 121 -11.19 16.53 0.83
C THR A 121 -11.77 16.06 2.16
N HIS A 122 -11.33 14.89 2.68
CA HIS A 122 -11.74 14.31 3.96
C HIS A 122 -10.68 14.49 5.06
N ARG A 123 -9.72 15.42 4.91
CA ARG A 123 -8.60 15.65 5.85
C ARG A 123 -9.06 15.96 7.28
N ASP A 124 -10.20 16.64 7.40
CA ASP A 124 -10.76 17.07 8.68
C ASP A 124 -11.96 16.20 9.13
N GLY A 125 -12.31 15.18 8.35
CA GLY A 125 -13.40 14.22 8.66
C GLY A 125 -14.15 13.75 7.42
N HIS A 126 -15.00 12.74 7.60
CA HIS A 126 -15.74 12.12 6.50
C HIS A 126 -17.17 12.66 6.34
N GLU A 127 -17.69 13.35 7.36
CA GLU A 127 -19.06 13.83 7.39
C GLU A 127 -19.28 15.06 6.47
N HIS A 128 -18.27 15.96 6.44
CA HIS A 128 -18.30 17.18 5.66
C HIS A 128 -17.01 17.33 4.84
N PRO A 129 -16.93 16.65 3.66
CA PRO A 129 -15.77 16.77 2.80
C PRO A 129 -15.63 18.21 2.25
N GLU A 130 -14.43 18.77 2.35
CA GLU A 130 -14.16 20.12 1.87
C GLU A 130 -13.05 20.10 0.79
N PRO A 131 -13.29 20.73 -0.38
CA PRO A 131 -12.25 20.90 -1.38
C PRO A 131 -11.02 21.60 -0.81
N LEU A 132 -9.85 21.31 -1.39
CA LEU A 132 -8.64 22.05 -1.09
C LEU A 132 -8.62 23.37 -1.86
N GLU A 133 -7.93 24.34 -1.31
CA GLU A 133 -7.59 25.59 -2.00
C GLU A 133 -6.23 25.40 -2.70
N PRO A 134 -6.19 25.41 -4.05
CA PRO A 134 -4.94 25.23 -4.79
C PRO A 134 -3.88 26.25 -4.39
N GLY A 135 -2.64 25.79 -4.15
CA GLY A 135 -1.52 26.62 -3.73
C GLY A 135 -1.53 27.00 -2.24
N ARG A 136 -2.55 26.62 -1.48
CA ARG A 136 -2.58 26.85 -0.04
C ARG A 136 -1.84 25.73 0.70
N ARG A 137 -0.88 26.13 1.51
CA ARG A 137 -0.14 25.23 2.40
C ARG A 137 -1.07 24.69 3.50
N THR A 138 -1.10 23.36 3.66
CA THR A 138 -2.01 22.67 4.59
C THR A 138 -1.28 21.49 5.23
N THR A 139 -1.45 21.33 6.52
CA THR A 139 -0.93 20.15 7.24
C THR A 139 -1.92 19.01 7.13
N ILE A 140 -1.47 17.89 6.63
CA ILE A 140 -2.26 16.68 6.41
C ILE A 140 -1.72 15.54 7.27
N ARG A 141 -2.62 14.88 8.00
CA ARG A 141 -2.31 13.65 8.73
C ARG A 141 -2.83 12.45 7.94
N VAL A 142 -1.95 11.51 7.59
CA VAL A 142 -2.34 10.25 6.97
C VAL A 142 -2.04 9.10 7.94
N PRO A 143 -3.05 8.52 8.58
CA PRO A 143 -2.89 7.32 9.37
C PRO A 143 -2.66 6.11 8.47
N MET A 144 -1.88 5.13 8.94
CA MET A 144 -1.65 3.87 8.24
C MET A 144 -2.32 2.71 8.98
N LYS A 145 -2.43 1.56 8.34
CA LYS A 145 -2.93 0.35 8.97
C LYS A 145 -2.00 -0.10 10.10
N HIS A 146 -2.60 -0.68 11.15
CA HIS A 146 -1.87 -1.30 12.27
C HIS A 146 -0.86 -2.31 11.75
N VAL A 147 0.33 -2.34 12.36
CA VAL A 147 1.42 -3.21 11.94
C VAL A 147 2.26 -3.69 13.12
N ALA A 148 2.82 -4.87 12.98
CA ALA A 148 3.94 -5.36 13.77
C ALA A 148 4.99 -5.86 12.79
N GLN A 149 6.18 -5.24 12.80
CA GLN A 149 7.25 -5.52 11.85
C GLN A 149 8.60 -5.34 12.51
N ARG A 150 9.54 -6.24 12.16
CA ARG A 150 10.96 -6.10 12.44
C ARG A 150 11.71 -5.79 11.17
N PHE A 151 12.33 -4.62 11.10
CA PHE A 151 13.35 -4.31 10.10
C PHE A 151 14.69 -4.85 10.60
N ARG A 152 15.38 -5.61 9.76
CA ARG A 152 16.64 -6.26 10.14
C ARG A 152 17.83 -5.31 9.97
N PRO A 153 18.96 -5.54 10.66
CA PRO A 153 20.21 -4.82 10.37
C PRO A 153 20.57 -4.91 8.88
N GLY A 154 21.08 -3.82 8.31
CA GLY A 154 21.41 -3.72 6.89
C GLY A 154 20.21 -3.43 5.97
N HIS A 155 18.97 -3.59 6.42
CA HIS A 155 17.78 -3.14 5.70
C HIS A 155 17.59 -1.63 5.83
N ARG A 156 16.72 -1.04 5.01
CA ARG A 156 16.36 0.36 5.07
C ARG A 156 14.85 0.50 5.14
N LEU A 157 14.39 1.47 5.88
CA LEU A 157 12.99 1.86 5.91
C LEU A 157 12.77 2.90 4.81
N ARG A 158 11.78 2.66 3.95
CA ARG A 158 11.37 3.59 2.90
C ARG A 158 9.96 4.07 3.16
N LEU A 159 9.78 5.38 3.13
CA LEU A 159 8.50 6.06 3.02
C LEU A 159 8.28 6.44 1.56
N ALA A 160 7.16 6.06 0.98
CA ALA A 160 6.76 6.44 -0.38
C ALA A 160 5.41 7.16 -0.35
N ILE A 161 5.33 8.31 -1.01
CA ILE A 161 4.14 9.16 -1.09
C ILE A 161 3.76 9.28 -2.57
N SER A 162 2.50 8.98 -2.90
CA SER A 162 2.01 9.07 -4.27
C SER A 162 0.65 9.77 -4.34
N THR A 163 0.41 10.49 -5.42
CA THR A 163 -0.86 11.20 -5.71
C THR A 163 -1.84 10.34 -6.51
N ASN A 164 -1.44 9.13 -6.86
CA ASN A 164 -2.26 8.10 -7.48
C ASN A 164 -1.85 6.73 -6.94
N TYR A 165 -2.81 5.80 -6.83
CA TYR A 165 -2.53 4.41 -6.42
C TYR A 165 -3.60 3.46 -6.99
N PHE A 166 -3.85 3.57 -8.30
CA PHE A 166 -4.82 2.78 -9.03
C PHE A 166 -4.28 1.35 -9.29
N PRO A 167 -5.11 0.28 -9.17
CA PRO A 167 -6.55 0.30 -8.94
C PRO A 167 -6.95 0.21 -7.47
N MET A 168 -6.02 0.19 -6.51
CA MET A 168 -6.36 0.07 -5.10
C MET A 168 -7.25 1.23 -4.61
N ILE A 169 -7.03 2.43 -5.10
CA ILE A 169 -7.93 3.58 -4.96
C ILE A 169 -8.24 4.15 -6.34
N TRP A 170 -9.49 4.61 -6.51
CA TRP A 170 -9.90 5.25 -7.76
C TRP A 170 -9.17 6.58 -7.92
N PRO A 171 -8.68 6.92 -9.12
CA PRO A 171 -7.87 8.12 -9.30
C PRO A 171 -8.68 9.41 -9.10
N ALA A 172 -7.99 10.49 -8.73
CA ALA A 172 -8.58 11.83 -8.73
C ALA A 172 -9.02 12.23 -10.15
N PRO A 173 -10.00 13.17 -10.29
CA PRO A 173 -10.50 13.57 -11.62
C PRO A 173 -9.43 14.17 -12.53
N GLN A 174 -8.39 14.74 -11.95
CA GLN A 174 -7.27 15.38 -12.65
C GLN A 174 -5.95 14.92 -12.03
N ARG A 175 -4.89 14.96 -12.83
CA ARG A 175 -3.55 14.73 -12.31
C ARG A 175 -3.18 15.84 -11.32
N VAL A 176 -2.69 15.42 -10.16
CA VAL A 176 -2.36 16.30 -9.04
C VAL A 176 -0.85 16.42 -8.90
N THR A 177 -0.37 17.64 -8.74
CA THR A 177 0.98 17.94 -8.29
C THR A 177 0.95 18.41 -6.85
N ILE A 178 1.77 17.79 -6.01
CA ILE A 178 2.00 18.23 -4.63
C ILE A 178 3.33 18.95 -4.53
N ARG A 179 3.40 19.93 -3.65
CA ARG A 179 4.63 20.60 -3.19
C ARG A 179 4.76 20.34 -1.71
N LEU A 180 5.61 19.38 -1.36
CA LEU A 180 5.82 18.93 0.02
C LEU A 180 6.93 19.76 0.67
N HIS A 181 6.61 20.37 1.80
CA HIS A 181 7.53 21.15 2.65
C HIS A 181 8.16 20.22 3.68
N THR A 182 9.44 19.91 3.51
CA THR A 182 10.12 18.88 4.32
C THR A 182 10.35 19.32 5.76
N GLU A 183 10.54 20.63 6.00
CA GLU A 183 10.82 21.19 7.32
C GLU A 183 9.74 20.94 8.39
N ALA A 184 8.49 20.74 7.95
CA ALA A 184 7.36 20.45 8.83
C ALA A 184 6.76 19.05 8.62
N SER A 185 7.36 18.27 7.73
CA SER A 185 6.87 16.92 7.38
C SER A 185 7.68 15.84 8.08
N ARG A 186 6.97 14.83 8.63
CA ARG A 186 7.61 13.74 9.35
C ARG A 186 6.80 12.46 9.34
N LEU A 187 7.51 11.34 9.42
CA LEU A 187 6.95 10.03 9.69
C LEU A 187 7.01 9.78 11.21
N ILE A 188 5.93 9.31 11.78
CA ILE A 188 5.82 8.95 13.20
C ILE A 188 5.61 7.44 13.28
N LEU A 189 6.55 6.75 13.95
CA LEU A 189 6.57 5.30 14.08
C LEU A 189 6.35 4.84 15.52
N PRO A 190 5.50 3.81 15.75
CA PRO A 190 5.35 3.16 17.04
C PRO A 190 6.52 2.19 17.30
N VAL A 191 7.67 2.70 17.70
CA VAL A 191 8.87 1.89 17.94
C VAL A 191 8.73 1.11 19.24
N ARG A 192 8.86 -0.22 19.15
CA ARG A 192 8.82 -1.12 20.30
C ARG A 192 10.24 -1.44 20.77
N GLY A 193 10.55 -1.09 21.99
CA GLY A 193 11.78 -1.52 22.65
C GLY A 193 11.71 -3.00 23.09
N PRO A 194 12.87 -3.63 23.32
CA PRO A 194 12.91 -4.97 23.92
C PRO A 194 12.26 -4.96 25.30
N ALA A 195 11.62 -6.07 25.65
CA ALA A 195 10.97 -6.25 26.93
C ALA A 195 11.43 -7.54 27.60
N PRO A 196 11.57 -7.58 28.94
CA PRO A 196 11.97 -8.79 29.66
C PRO A 196 11.03 -9.99 29.35
N GLU A 197 9.76 -9.73 29.11
CA GLU A 197 8.75 -10.72 28.79
C GLU A 197 9.01 -11.42 27.45
N ASP A 198 9.78 -10.81 26.55
CA ASP A 198 10.09 -11.40 25.23
C ASP A 198 10.90 -12.71 25.35
N THR A 199 11.64 -12.87 26.45
CA THR A 199 12.44 -14.08 26.72
C THR A 199 11.59 -15.24 27.25
N GLY A 200 10.39 -14.97 27.76
CA GLY A 200 9.47 -15.94 28.34
C GLY A 200 8.31 -16.33 27.43
N LEU A 201 8.27 -15.86 26.18
CA LEU A 201 7.21 -16.21 25.24
C LEU A 201 7.28 -17.69 24.91
N ARG A 202 6.15 -18.40 25.08
CA ARG A 202 6.04 -19.78 24.62
C ARG A 202 6.04 -19.81 23.09
N PRO A 203 6.60 -20.86 22.48
CA PRO A 203 6.48 -21.05 21.04
C PRO A 203 4.99 -21.11 20.61
N PHE A 204 4.70 -20.70 19.40
CA PHE A 204 3.40 -20.95 18.82
C PHE A 204 3.19 -22.48 18.71
N GLU A 205 1.96 -22.90 18.98
CA GLU A 205 1.55 -24.29 18.71
C GLU A 205 1.55 -24.53 17.19
N GLU A 206 1.59 -25.80 16.82
CA GLU A 206 1.44 -26.17 15.41
C GLU A 206 0.09 -25.67 14.88
N ALA A 207 0.07 -25.26 13.60
CA ALA A 207 -1.15 -24.81 12.96
C ALA A 207 -2.19 -25.92 12.98
N GLN A 208 -3.37 -25.64 13.52
CA GLN A 208 -4.49 -26.57 13.53
C GLN A 208 -5.43 -26.20 12.37
N GLY A 209 -5.82 -27.21 11.59
CA GLY A 209 -6.78 -27.09 10.50
C GLY A 209 -7.89 -28.14 10.64
N ALA A 210 -9.09 -27.81 10.18
CA ALA A 210 -10.12 -28.80 10.00
C ALA A 210 -9.70 -29.78 8.89
N PRO A 211 -10.10 -31.06 8.96
CA PRO A 211 -9.94 -31.97 7.84
C PRO A 211 -10.55 -31.37 6.56
N PRO A 212 -9.90 -31.51 5.40
CA PRO A 212 -10.48 -31.03 4.15
C PRO A 212 -11.81 -31.74 3.87
N LEU A 213 -12.76 -31.00 3.33
CA LEU A 213 -14.01 -31.62 2.86
C LEU A 213 -13.71 -32.64 1.75
N ALA A 214 -14.39 -33.79 1.82
CA ALA A 214 -14.33 -34.77 0.76
C ALA A 214 -14.97 -34.23 -0.51
N LYS A 215 -14.16 -34.01 -1.54
CA LYS A 215 -14.58 -33.38 -2.79
C LYS A 215 -13.77 -33.88 -3.99
N ASP A 216 -14.40 -33.86 -5.15
CA ASP A 216 -13.73 -34.00 -6.44
C ASP A 216 -13.67 -32.64 -7.16
N VAL A 217 -12.53 -32.32 -7.72
CA VAL A 217 -12.38 -31.17 -8.63
C VAL A 217 -12.68 -31.68 -10.03
N LEU A 218 -13.80 -31.26 -10.61
CA LEU A 218 -14.26 -31.66 -11.94
C LEU A 218 -13.71 -30.73 -13.04
N GLU A 219 -13.44 -29.46 -12.71
CA GLU A 219 -12.89 -28.47 -13.62
C GLU A 219 -12.08 -27.48 -12.79
N ASP A 220 -10.80 -27.29 -13.13
CA ASP A 220 -9.95 -26.31 -12.47
C ASP A 220 -10.40 -24.88 -12.81
N PRO A 221 -10.25 -23.92 -11.86
CA PRO A 221 -10.52 -22.52 -12.17
C PRO A 221 -9.47 -21.95 -13.13
N GLU A 222 -9.84 -20.96 -13.91
CA GLU A 222 -8.88 -20.09 -14.57
C GLU A 222 -8.25 -19.15 -13.53
N GLU A 223 -6.92 -19.17 -13.41
CA GLU A 223 -6.18 -18.34 -12.47
C GLU A 223 -5.04 -17.59 -13.17
N TYR A 224 -5.08 -16.27 -13.11
CA TYR A 224 -4.00 -15.40 -13.57
C TYR A 224 -4.00 -14.06 -12.86
N TRP A 225 -2.85 -13.42 -12.85
CA TRP A 225 -2.66 -12.03 -12.43
C TRP A 225 -1.64 -11.40 -13.37
N GLU A 226 -2.09 -10.45 -14.18
CA GLU A 226 -1.30 -9.85 -15.24
C GLU A 226 -1.34 -8.33 -15.15
N ILE A 227 -0.22 -7.69 -15.51
CA ILE A 227 -0.14 -6.26 -15.78
C ILE A 227 0.25 -6.12 -17.24
N VAL A 228 -0.66 -5.59 -18.04
CA VAL A 228 -0.51 -5.45 -19.48
C VAL A 228 -0.36 -3.97 -19.84
N GLU A 229 0.64 -3.66 -20.64
CA GLU A 229 0.83 -2.34 -21.25
C GLU A 229 0.49 -2.42 -22.74
N ASP A 230 -0.38 -1.54 -23.20
CA ASP A 230 -0.62 -1.32 -24.63
C ASP A 230 0.49 -0.41 -25.18
N ALA A 231 1.49 -0.99 -25.84
CA ALA A 231 2.66 -0.27 -26.34
C ALA A 231 2.31 0.84 -27.35
N ARG A 232 1.13 0.81 -27.99
CA ARG A 232 0.68 1.83 -28.93
C ARG A 232 0.07 3.04 -28.23
N THR A 233 -0.65 2.83 -27.15
CA THR A 233 -1.39 3.88 -26.43
C THR A 233 -0.76 4.25 -25.10
N GLY A 234 0.13 3.43 -24.54
CA GLY A 234 0.67 3.55 -23.20
C GLY A 234 -0.35 3.27 -22.10
N ALA A 235 -1.53 2.75 -22.43
CA ALA A 235 -2.53 2.40 -21.42
C ALA A 235 -2.09 1.15 -20.66
N MET A 236 -2.28 1.21 -19.34
CA MET A 236 -2.00 0.10 -18.41
C MET A 236 -3.28 -0.60 -18.03
N GLU A 237 -3.24 -1.91 -17.94
CA GLU A 237 -4.36 -2.74 -17.47
C GLU A 237 -3.87 -3.83 -16.52
N MET A 238 -4.45 -3.88 -15.33
CA MET A 238 -4.35 -5.03 -14.45
C MET A 238 -5.50 -5.98 -14.76
N ARG A 239 -5.19 -7.25 -14.98
CA ARG A 239 -6.15 -8.33 -15.20
C ARG A 239 -5.92 -9.42 -14.19
N LEU A 240 -6.99 -9.94 -13.64
CA LEU A 240 -6.92 -11.09 -12.76
C LEU A 240 -8.14 -11.99 -12.95
N ALA A 241 -7.94 -13.28 -12.76
CA ALA A 241 -9.00 -14.26 -12.65
C ALA A 241 -8.70 -15.18 -11.47
N ASP A 242 -9.74 -15.56 -10.77
CA ASP A 242 -9.68 -16.56 -9.72
C ASP A 242 -11.05 -17.23 -9.53
N GLY A 243 -11.07 -18.38 -8.88
CA GLY A 243 -12.32 -19.08 -8.60
C GLY A 243 -12.11 -20.38 -7.85
N GLY A 244 -13.18 -21.13 -7.71
CA GLY A 244 -13.15 -22.52 -7.18
C GLY A 244 -13.19 -23.57 -8.27
N GLY A 245 -13.44 -23.19 -9.54
CA GLY A 245 -13.71 -24.14 -10.61
C GLY A 245 -15.05 -24.87 -10.41
N ARG A 246 -15.14 -26.09 -10.94
CA ARG A 246 -16.29 -27.00 -10.73
C ARG A 246 -15.91 -28.08 -9.73
N VAL A 247 -16.64 -28.12 -8.64
CA VAL A 247 -16.34 -29.00 -7.50
C VAL A 247 -17.59 -29.76 -7.10
N HIS A 248 -17.44 -31.09 -6.89
CA HIS A 248 -18.45 -31.96 -6.32
C HIS A 248 -18.12 -32.25 -4.86
N PHE A 249 -18.99 -31.86 -3.95
CA PHE A 249 -18.88 -32.14 -2.51
C PHE A 249 -19.63 -33.42 -2.19
N HIS A 250 -18.94 -34.44 -1.62
CA HIS A 250 -19.50 -35.76 -1.39
C HIS A 250 -20.57 -35.81 -0.29
N ASP A 251 -20.42 -34.94 0.75
CA ASP A 251 -21.29 -34.97 1.94
C ASP A 251 -22.77 -34.70 1.63
N ASN A 252 -23.04 -33.90 0.62
CA ASN A 252 -24.37 -33.42 0.28
C ASN A 252 -24.70 -33.57 -1.22
N ASP A 253 -23.83 -34.24 -1.97
CA ASP A 253 -23.94 -34.48 -3.42
C ASP A 253 -24.09 -33.17 -4.22
N LEU A 254 -23.50 -32.07 -3.72
CA LEU A 254 -23.58 -30.75 -4.30
C LEU A 254 -22.45 -30.51 -5.29
N VAL A 255 -22.80 -30.14 -6.52
CA VAL A 255 -21.85 -29.63 -7.52
C VAL A 255 -21.96 -28.13 -7.58
N THR A 256 -20.82 -27.43 -7.39
CA THR A 256 -20.76 -25.98 -7.53
C THR A 256 -19.76 -25.60 -8.62
N TYR A 257 -20.01 -24.47 -9.26
CA TYR A 257 -19.05 -23.80 -10.12
C TYR A 257 -18.89 -22.36 -9.71
N SER A 258 -17.66 -21.88 -9.60
CA SER A 258 -17.37 -20.45 -9.37
C SER A 258 -16.15 -19.99 -10.15
N GLN A 259 -16.32 -18.88 -10.86
CA GLN A 259 -15.24 -18.22 -11.59
C GLN A 259 -15.43 -16.70 -11.55
N GLY A 260 -14.39 -15.98 -11.17
CA GLY A 260 -14.33 -14.53 -11.19
C GLY A 260 -13.28 -14.01 -12.17
N SER A 261 -13.51 -12.85 -12.77
CA SER A 261 -12.48 -12.10 -13.47
C SER A 261 -12.66 -10.62 -13.24
N GLU A 262 -11.56 -9.91 -13.12
CA GLU A 262 -11.53 -8.46 -12.94
C GLU A 262 -10.51 -7.84 -13.90
N SER A 263 -10.83 -6.65 -14.40
CA SER A 263 -9.85 -5.86 -15.13
C SER A 263 -9.98 -4.38 -14.75
N TYR A 264 -8.83 -3.73 -14.60
CA TYR A 264 -8.72 -2.33 -14.24
C TYR A 264 -7.76 -1.66 -15.22
N ARG A 265 -8.26 -0.74 -16.02
CA ARG A 265 -7.52 -0.07 -17.11
C ARG A 265 -7.46 1.43 -16.85
N ILE A 266 -6.31 2.04 -17.17
CA ILE A 266 -6.11 3.49 -17.11
C ILE A 266 -5.21 3.95 -18.27
N GLY A 267 -5.54 5.07 -18.86
CA GLY A 267 -4.71 5.72 -19.90
C GLY A 267 -3.59 6.57 -19.29
N PRO A 268 -2.53 6.85 -20.03
CA PRO A 268 -1.36 7.57 -19.53
C PRO A 268 -1.60 9.07 -19.29
N ALA A 269 -2.56 9.67 -19.96
CA ALA A 269 -2.80 11.12 -19.92
C ALA A 269 -4.03 11.51 -19.11
N GLU A 270 -5.11 10.72 -19.20
CA GLU A 270 -6.41 11.06 -18.61
C GLU A 270 -6.78 10.08 -17.50
N LEU A 271 -6.80 10.57 -16.26
CA LEU A 271 -7.20 9.76 -15.11
C LEU A 271 -8.69 9.39 -15.17
N THR A 272 -9.53 10.21 -15.82
CA THR A 272 -10.95 9.93 -16.07
C THR A 272 -11.19 8.78 -17.06
N SER A 273 -10.12 8.33 -17.76
CA SER A 273 -10.16 7.13 -18.59
C SER A 273 -10.14 5.82 -17.78
N ALA A 274 -9.99 5.91 -16.45
CA ALA A 274 -9.98 4.75 -15.58
C ALA A 274 -11.28 3.97 -15.70
N THR A 275 -11.16 2.68 -15.92
CA THR A 275 -12.29 1.74 -15.99
C THR A 275 -12.02 0.51 -15.13
N GLY A 276 -13.05 -0.02 -14.54
CA GLY A 276 -13.04 -1.29 -13.84
C GLY A 276 -14.16 -2.19 -14.36
N ARG A 277 -13.87 -3.45 -14.52
CA ARG A 277 -14.87 -4.46 -14.88
C ARG A 277 -14.67 -5.66 -13.97
N THR A 278 -15.75 -6.14 -13.38
CA THR A 278 -15.79 -7.39 -12.60
C THR A 278 -16.88 -8.28 -13.18
N ARG A 279 -16.58 -9.56 -13.33
CA ARG A 279 -17.52 -10.59 -13.77
C ARG A 279 -17.40 -11.78 -12.83
N TRP A 280 -18.54 -12.26 -12.33
CA TRP A 280 -18.63 -13.47 -11.53
C TRP A 280 -19.67 -14.40 -12.12
N ARG A 281 -19.34 -15.69 -12.10
CA ARG A 281 -20.26 -16.77 -12.49
C ARG A 281 -20.29 -17.80 -11.37
N TYR A 282 -21.52 -18.08 -10.92
CA TYR A 282 -21.80 -19.12 -9.94
C TYR A 282 -22.89 -20.04 -10.48
N GLU A 283 -22.72 -21.36 -10.28
CA GLU A 283 -23.71 -22.39 -10.62
C GLU A 283 -23.79 -23.38 -9.45
N MET A 284 -24.98 -23.93 -9.24
CA MET A 284 -25.27 -24.99 -8.26
C MET A 284 -26.21 -26.01 -8.89
#